data_bbb68864ea8ebe1215bde7d8fd7be045
#
_entry.id   bbb68864ea8ebe1215bde7d8fd7be045
#
_cell.length_a   1.000
_cell.length_b   1.000
_cell.length_c   1.000
_cell.angle_alpha   90.00
_cell.angle_beta   90.00
_cell.angle_gamma   90.00
#
_symmetry.space_group_name_H-M   'P 1'
#
loop_
_entity.id
_entity.type
_entity.pdbx_description
1 polymer ?
#
loop_
_entity_poly.entity_id
_entity_poly.type
_entity_poly.pdbx_seq_one_letter_code
_entity_poly.pdbx_strand_id
1 'polypeptide(L)'
;MYIFDTSFIGIIIVAIILIAVISLLLRFVPIGLWVTAYFSGVKVGLFTLVGMRLRQVNPNDIIRPQIKATKAGLDLDINDLEAHHLAGGNINDIIDALIASERANIELPFEQAAAIDLAGRNVFEAVQVSFNPKVIETPKIAAVAKNGIEIIVKAKVTVRANIGRLVGGAGEDTIIARVGEGIVTTVGSSDLHSAVLENPDLISQTVLNKGLDAGTAFEILSIDIADVDVGRNIGAELQMDQAEADKNIAQAKAEEQRSMAVAREQEMQAKVTEAQAEVPLAIAEAFRNGNLGIMDYYNMNNIQADSRMRDSISKEIKDDNED
;
A
#
# COMPACT_ATOMS: atom_id res chain seq x y z
N MET A 1 11.20 -93.74 -6.89
CA MET A 1 10.72 -92.86 -7.96
C MET A 1 9.40 -92.27 -7.50
N TYR A 2 9.42 -91.06 -6.94
CA TYR A 2 8.25 -90.45 -6.32
C TYR A 2 7.39 -89.80 -7.43
N ILE A 3 6.24 -90.41 -7.71
CA ILE A 3 5.19 -89.86 -8.53
C ILE A 3 4.57 -88.76 -7.63
N PHE A 4 5.09 -87.51 -7.69
CA PHE A 4 4.36 -86.42 -7.15
C PHE A 4 3.08 -86.26 -7.96
N ASP A 5 1.98 -86.56 -7.31
CA ASP A 5 0.63 -86.54 -7.90
C ASP A 5 0.39 -85.11 -8.47
N THR A 6 0.16 -85.02 -9.77
CA THR A 6 -0.08 -83.80 -10.50
C THR A 6 -1.21 -82.99 -9.86
N SER A 7 -2.14 -83.65 -9.18
CA SER A 7 -3.21 -83.09 -8.38
C SER A 7 -2.71 -82.30 -7.15
N PHE A 8 -1.59 -82.81 -6.51
CA PHE A 8 -1.04 -82.15 -5.32
C PHE A 8 -0.33 -80.86 -5.69
N ILE A 9 0.38 -80.79 -6.81
CA ILE A 9 1.03 -79.58 -7.34
C ILE A 9 -0.02 -78.58 -7.75
N GLY A 10 -1.14 -79.01 -8.36
CA GLY A 10 -2.26 -78.14 -8.72
C GLY A 10 -2.90 -77.46 -7.52
N ILE A 11 -3.10 -78.20 -6.41
CA ILE A 11 -3.66 -77.66 -5.16
C ILE A 11 -2.70 -76.64 -4.55
N ILE A 12 -1.40 -76.86 -4.56
CA ILE A 12 -0.40 -75.94 -4.03
C ILE A 12 -0.39 -74.58 -4.82
N ILE A 13 -0.44 -74.67 -6.16
CA ILE A 13 -0.49 -73.54 -7.05
C ILE A 13 -1.74 -72.67 -6.78
N VAL A 14 -2.91 -73.34 -6.68
CA VAL A 14 -4.18 -72.68 -6.36
C VAL A 14 -4.13 -72.02 -4.97
N ALA A 15 -3.53 -72.67 -3.97
CA ALA A 15 -3.36 -72.11 -2.63
C ALA A 15 -2.44 -70.89 -2.65
N ILE A 16 -1.33 -70.93 -3.39
CA ILE A 16 -0.42 -69.80 -3.55
C ILE A 16 -1.13 -68.64 -4.25
N ILE A 17 -1.87 -68.88 -5.31
CA ILE A 17 -2.65 -67.85 -6.00
C ILE A 17 -3.72 -67.27 -5.07
N LEU A 18 -4.42 -68.09 -4.30
CA LEU A 18 -5.42 -67.64 -3.35
C LEU A 18 -4.80 -66.76 -2.26
N ILE A 19 -3.66 -67.16 -1.69
CA ILE A 19 -2.90 -66.35 -0.69
C ILE A 19 -2.41 -65.06 -1.29
N ALA A 20 -1.91 -65.07 -2.53
CA ALA A 20 -1.47 -63.87 -3.23
C ALA A 20 -2.64 -62.88 -3.47
N VAL A 21 -3.80 -63.37 -3.89
CA VAL A 21 -5.02 -62.60 -4.08
C VAL A 21 -5.52 -62.03 -2.74
N ILE A 22 -5.57 -62.85 -1.69
CA ILE A 22 -5.95 -62.42 -0.36
C ILE A 22 -4.96 -61.33 0.17
N SER A 23 -3.66 -61.54 0.02
CA SER A 23 -2.63 -60.57 0.42
C SER A 23 -2.78 -59.27 -0.34
N LEU A 24 -3.07 -59.32 -1.64
CA LEU A 24 -3.33 -58.14 -2.47
C LEU A 24 -4.61 -57.40 -2.00
N LEU A 25 -5.68 -58.12 -1.73
CA LEU A 25 -6.92 -57.56 -1.21
C LEU A 25 -6.72 -56.92 0.18
N LEU A 26 -6.00 -57.59 1.08
CA LEU A 26 -5.68 -57.07 2.41
C LEU A 26 -4.82 -55.79 2.36
N ARG A 27 -3.97 -55.66 1.35
CA ARG A 27 -3.19 -54.42 1.12
C ARG A 27 -4.06 -53.25 0.62
N PHE A 28 -5.15 -53.56 -0.11
CA PHE A 28 -6.09 -52.56 -0.62
C PHE A 28 -7.15 -52.17 0.42
N VAL A 29 -7.56 -53.06 1.29
CA VAL A 29 -8.60 -52.83 2.30
C VAL A 29 -7.93 -52.44 3.62
N PRO A 30 -8.13 -51.19 4.13
CA PRO A 30 -7.53 -50.76 5.38
C PRO A 30 -8.32 -51.28 6.60
N ILE A 31 -8.23 -52.61 6.84
CA ILE A 31 -8.97 -53.29 7.91
C ILE A 31 -8.69 -52.68 9.29
N GLY A 32 -7.41 -52.38 9.58
CA GLY A 32 -7.04 -51.78 10.85
C GLY A 32 -7.73 -50.40 11.11
N LEU A 33 -7.86 -49.61 10.05
CA LEU A 33 -8.57 -48.33 10.13
C LEU A 33 -10.09 -48.56 10.36
N TRP A 34 -10.67 -49.51 9.68
CA TRP A 34 -12.08 -49.87 9.87
C TRP A 34 -12.38 -50.34 11.28
N VAL A 35 -11.56 -51.23 11.84
CA VAL A 35 -11.71 -51.67 13.24
C VAL A 35 -11.63 -50.49 14.19
N THR A 36 -10.64 -49.58 14.02
CA THR A 36 -10.50 -48.40 14.84
C THR A 36 -11.71 -47.45 14.74
N ALA A 37 -12.24 -47.26 13.53
CA ALA A 37 -13.43 -46.46 13.28
C ALA A 37 -14.67 -47.05 13.99
N TYR A 38 -14.88 -48.37 13.82
CA TYR A 38 -16.00 -49.08 14.41
C TYR A 38 -16.05 -48.98 15.95
N PHE A 39 -14.89 -49.25 16.62
CA PHE A 39 -14.78 -49.09 18.07
C PHE A 39 -14.79 -47.64 18.57
N SER A 40 -14.60 -46.71 17.66
CA SER A 40 -14.73 -45.26 17.99
C SER A 40 -16.13 -44.72 17.73
N GLY A 41 -17.11 -45.55 17.33
CA GLY A 41 -18.49 -45.15 17.10
C GLY A 41 -18.75 -44.61 15.69
N VAL A 42 -17.76 -44.61 14.79
CA VAL A 42 -17.93 -44.13 13.41
C VAL A 42 -18.52 -45.26 12.57
N LYS A 43 -19.71 -45.02 12.02
CA LYS A 43 -20.44 -45.98 11.17
C LYS A 43 -19.93 -45.90 9.73
N VAL A 44 -18.84 -46.58 9.41
CA VAL A 44 -18.29 -46.65 8.05
C VAL A 44 -18.29 -48.10 7.55
N GLY A 45 -18.73 -48.28 6.31
CA GLY A 45 -18.67 -49.58 5.65
C GLY A 45 -17.29 -49.89 5.06
N LEU A 46 -16.87 -51.14 5.07
CA LEU A 46 -15.62 -51.59 4.38
C LEU A 46 -15.62 -51.18 2.90
N PHE A 47 -16.74 -51.29 2.21
CA PHE A 47 -16.88 -50.90 0.80
C PHE A 47 -16.69 -49.43 0.57
N THR A 48 -17.11 -48.57 1.52
CA THR A 48 -16.88 -47.12 1.47
C THR A 48 -15.38 -46.81 1.52
N LEU A 49 -14.61 -47.46 2.39
CA LEU A 49 -13.17 -47.30 2.48
C LEU A 49 -12.42 -47.74 1.21
N VAL A 50 -12.88 -48.83 0.58
CA VAL A 50 -12.35 -49.27 -0.68
C VAL A 50 -12.72 -48.31 -1.81
N GLY A 51 -13.95 -47.79 -1.81
CA GLY A 51 -14.43 -46.76 -2.73
C GLY A 51 -13.60 -45.49 -2.69
N MET A 52 -13.29 -44.95 -1.49
CA MET A 52 -12.38 -43.83 -1.30
C MET A 52 -11.03 -44.05 -1.93
N ARG A 53 -10.46 -45.24 -1.72
CA ARG A 53 -9.15 -45.59 -2.28
C ARG A 53 -9.16 -45.70 -3.80
N LEU A 54 -10.26 -46.20 -4.39
CA LEU A 54 -10.45 -46.20 -5.84
C LEU A 54 -10.58 -44.79 -6.44
N ARG A 55 -11.14 -43.84 -5.68
CA ARG A 55 -11.20 -42.42 -6.04
C ARG A 55 -9.90 -41.66 -5.72
N GLN A 56 -8.82 -42.39 -5.37
CA GLN A 56 -7.51 -41.84 -5.02
C GLN A 56 -7.50 -41.00 -3.73
N VAL A 57 -8.52 -41.12 -2.89
CA VAL A 57 -8.59 -40.52 -1.58
C VAL A 57 -7.98 -41.47 -0.56
N ASN A 58 -7.06 -40.97 0.28
CA ASN A 58 -6.51 -41.76 1.38
C ASN A 58 -7.52 -41.84 2.52
N PRO A 59 -8.06 -43.02 2.88
CA PRO A 59 -9.06 -43.13 3.93
C PRO A 59 -8.62 -42.63 5.29
N ASN A 60 -7.31 -42.58 5.57
CA ASN A 60 -6.80 -42.04 6.83
C ASN A 60 -7.08 -40.55 6.98
N ASP A 61 -7.07 -39.80 5.86
CA ASP A 61 -7.21 -38.33 5.89
C ASP A 61 -8.66 -37.92 6.16
N ILE A 62 -9.61 -38.84 6.01
CA ILE A 62 -11.03 -38.62 6.30
C ILE A 62 -11.45 -39.26 7.62
N ILE A 63 -11.12 -40.54 7.80
CA ILE A 63 -11.63 -41.35 8.92
C ILE A 63 -11.01 -40.93 10.26
N ARG A 64 -9.72 -40.59 10.32
CA ARG A 64 -9.11 -40.12 11.58
C ARG A 64 -9.69 -38.79 12.08
N PRO A 65 -9.85 -37.77 11.25
CA PRO A 65 -10.59 -36.58 11.63
C PRO A 65 -12.04 -36.85 12.01
N GLN A 66 -12.74 -37.74 11.28
CA GLN A 66 -14.11 -38.14 11.64
C GLN A 66 -14.18 -38.81 13.02
N ILE A 67 -13.24 -39.70 13.36
CA ILE A 67 -13.13 -40.29 14.70
C ILE A 67 -12.97 -39.19 15.77
N LYS A 68 -12.16 -38.15 15.47
CA LYS A 68 -11.96 -37.01 16.38
C LYS A 68 -13.25 -36.23 16.58
N ALA A 69 -13.98 -35.97 15.48
CA ALA A 69 -15.28 -35.30 15.51
C ALA A 69 -16.32 -36.06 16.34
N THR A 70 -16.47 -37.38 16.06
CA THR A 70 -17.40 -38.25 16.77
C THR A 70 -17.10 -38.33 18.29
N LYS A 71 -15.80 -38.40 18.67
CA LYS A 71 -15.38 -38.36 20.08
C LYS A 71 -15.67 -37.02 20.75
N ALA A 72 -15.74 -35.92 19.98
CA ALA A 72 -16.12 -34.60 20.47
C ALA A 72 -17.65 -34.40 20.53
N GLY A 73 -18.44 -35.38 20.03
CA GLY A 73 -19.92 -35.31 20.03
C GLY A 73 -20.52 -34.77 18.74
N LEU A 74 -19.68 -34.47 17.73
CA LEU A 74 -20.13 -33.98 16.43
C LEU A 74 -20.57 -35.16 15.54
N ASP A 75 -21.75 -35.04 14.94
CA ASP A 75 -22.29 -35.99 13.95
C ASP A 75 -22.14 -35.39 12.55
N LEU A 76 -21.13 -35.85 11.80
CA LEU A 76 -20.78 -35.35 10.46
C LEU A 76 -20.91 -36.46 9.44
N ASP A 77 -21.43 -36.17 8.25
CA ASP A 77 -21.48 -37.14 7.14
C ASP A 77 -20.09 -37.32 6.51
N ILE A 78 -19.71 -38.57 6.37
CA ILE A 78 -18.44 -38.98 5.73
C ILE A 78 -18.38 -38.52 4.26
N ASN A 79 -19.53 -38.50 3.56
CA ASN A 79 -19.61 -38.06 2.18
C ASN A 79 -19.29 -36.58 2.03
N ASP A 80 -19.74 -35.75 2.98
CA ASP A 80 -19.46 -34.29 2.99
C ASP A 80 -17.98 -34.01 3.25
N LEU A 81 -17.37 -34.78 4.16
CA LEU A 81 -15.91 -34.72 4.39
C LEU A 81 -15.12 -35.14 3.18
N GLU A 82 -15.54 -36.23 2.50
CA GLU A 82 -14.89 -36.71 1.27
C GLU A 82 -15.04 -35.66 0.15
N ALA A 83 -16.22 -35.08 -0.05
CA ALA A 83 -16.47 -34.06 -1.04
C ALA A 83 -15.61 -32.83 -0.81
N HIS A 84 -15.50 -32.38 0.44
CA HIS A 84 -14.65 -31.28 0.82
C HIS A 84 -13.16 -31.54 0.55
N HIS A 85 -12.69 -32.74 0.90
CA HIS A 85 -11.31 -33.16 0.61
C HIS A 85 -10.99 -33.16 -0.90
N LEU A 86 -11.94 -33.71 -1.70
CA LEU A 86 -11.81 -33.70 -3.16
C LEU A 86 -11.84 -32.30 -3.77
N ALA A 87 -12.50 -31.34 -3.11
CA ALA A 87 -12.48 -29.91 -3.48
C ALA A 87 -11.16 -29.21 -3.11
N GLY A 88 -10.24 -29.89 -2.43
CA GLY A 88 -8.93 -29.37 -2.03
C GLY A 88 -8.92 -28.71 -0.64
N GLY A 89 -9.98 -28.88 0.16
CA GLY A 89 -10.08 -28.32 1.51
C GLY A 89 -9.32 -29.12 2.57
N ASN A 90 -9.09 -28.49 3.73
CA ASN A 90 -8.39 -29.09 4.87
C ASN A 90 -9.37 -29.59 5.93
N ILE A 91 -9.63 -30.92 5.92
CA ILE A 91 -10.56 -31.54 6.86
C ILE A 91 -10.12 -31.38 8.33
N ASN A 92 -8.82 -31.43 8.61
CA ASN A 92 -8.34 -31.32 9.99
C ASN A 92 -8.66 -29.97 10.59
N ASP A 93 -8.41 -28.87 9.83
CA ASP A 93 -8.67 -27.51 10.30
C ASP A 93 -10.17 -27.28 10.50
N ILE A 94 -11.00 -27.80 9.62
CA ILE A 94 -12.47 -27.71 9.79
C ILE A 94 -12.94 -28.46 11.04
N ILE A 95 -12.49 -29.70 11.24
CA ILE A 95 -12.91 -30.47 12.42
C ILE A 95 -12.41 -29.82 13.71
N ASP A 96 -11.19 -29.30 13.72
CA ASP A 96 -10.67 -28.57 14.88
C ASP A 96 -11.46 -27.29 15.14
N ALA A 97 -11.87 -26.58 14.09
CA ALA A 97 -12.73 -25.41 14.18
C ALA A 97 -14.14 -25.78 14.71
N LEU A 98 -14.76 -26.84 14.19
CA LEU A 98 -16.07 -27.29 14.64
C LEU A 98 -16.05 -27.75 16.10
N ILE A 99 -14.99 -28.45 16.54
CA ILE A 99 -14.83 -28.83 17.94
C ILE A 99 -14.63 -27.60 18.83
N ALA A 100 -13.88 -26.61 18.37
CA ALA A 100 -13.66 -25.38 19.10
C ALA A 100 -14.94 -24.54 19.20
N SER A 101 -15.71 -24.44 18.11
CA SER A 101 -16.98 -23.70 18.06
C SER A 101 -18.03 -24.33 18.97
N GLU A 102 -18.16 -25.67 18.97
CA GLU A 102 -19.07 -26.39 19.88
C GLU A 102 -18.74 -26.12 21.34
N ARG A 103 -17.45 -26.20 21.71
CA ARG A 103 -16.99 -25.89 23.08
C ARG A 103 -17.20 -24.44 23.49
N ALA A 104 -17.11 -23.51 22.53
CA ALA A 104 -17.34 -22.09 22.75
C ALA A 104 -18.83 -21.70 22.67
N ASN A 105 -19.71 -22.68 22.40
CA ASN A 105 -21.15 -22.47 22.19
C ASN A 105 -21.42 -21.46 21.03
N ILE A 106 -20.63 -21.58 19.95
CA ILE A 106 -20.76 -20.79 18.74
C ILE A 106 -21.41 -21.68 17.68
N GLU A 107 -22.49 -21.22 17.08
CA GLU A 107 -23.15 -21.93 16.01
C GLU A 107 -22.33 -21.82 14.71
N LEU A 108 -21.72 -22.93 14.29
CA LEU A 108 -20.94 -23.05 13.05
C LEU A 108 -21.33 -24.34 12.36
N PRO A 109 -22.25 -24.33 11.36
CA PRO A 109 -22.56 -25.50 10.57
C PRO A 109 -21.37 -25.90 9.66
N PHE A 110 -21.30 -27.19 9.33
CA PHE A 110 -20.22 -27.74 8.50
C PHE A 110 -20.11 -27.05 7.14
N GLU A 111 -21.25 -26.77 6.49
CA GLU A 111 -21.30 -26.10 5.17
C GLU A 111 -20.63 -24.71 5.21
N GLN A 112 -20.86 -23.98 6.30
CA GLN A 112 -20.24 -22.65 6.48
C GLN A 112 -18.73 -22.77 6.75
N ALA A 113 -18.31 -23.72 7.58
CA ALA A 113 -16.90 -24.00 7.83
C ALA A 113 -16.18 -24.40 6.52
N ALA A 114 -16.80 -25.29 5.72
CA ALA A 114 -16.31 -25.73 4.44
C ALA A 114 -16.20 -24.55 3.43
N ALA A 115 -17.18 -23.65 3.39
CA ALA A 115 -17.15 -22.48 2.52
C ALA A 115 -16.03 -21.50 2.90
N ILE A 116 -15.74 -21.32 4.20
CA ILE A 116 -14.67 -20.47 4.70
C ILE A 116 -13.31 -21.05 4.29
N ASP A 117 -13.10 -22.38 4.46
CA ASP A 117 -11.85 -23.06 4.13
C ASP A 117 -11.57 -23.03 2.62
N LEU A 118 -12.58 -23.33 1.79
CA LEU A 118 -12.47 -23.27 0.32
C LEU A 118 -12.28 -21.84 -0.20
N ALA A 119 -12.67 -20.81 0.58
CA ALA A 119 -12.34 -19.42 0.29
C ALA A 119 -10.88 -19.07 0.65
N GLY A 120 -10.08 -20.05 1.11
CA GLY A 120 -8.66 -19.87 1.43
C GLY A 120 -8.41 -19.23 2.80
N ARG A 121 -9.37 -19.27 3.72
CA ARG A 121 -9.24 -18.74 5.08
C ARG A 121 -9.11 -19.85 6.10
N ASN A 122 -8.28 -19.64 7.12
CA ASN A 122 -8.13 -20.59 8.20
C ASN A 122 -9.35 -20.51 9.13
N VAL A 123 -10.20 -21.53 9.07
CA VAL A 123 -11.44 -21.63 9.86
C VAL A 123 -11.14 -21.71 11.35
N PHE A 124 -10.14 -22.48 11.72
CA PHE A 124 -9.76 -22.67 13.13
C PHE A 124 -9.28 -21.37 13.78
N GLU A 125 -8.40 -20.61 13.08
CA GLU A 125 -7.97 -19.30 13.53
C GLU A 125 -9.14 -18.32 13.65
N ALA A 126 -10.05 -18.33 12.68
CA ALA A 126 -11.23 -17.47 12.70
C ALA A 126 -12.13 -17.75 13.90
N VAL A 127 -12.36 -19.02 14.22
CA VAL A 127 -13.12 -19.42 15.42
C VAL A 127 -12.37 -18.97 16.68
N GLN A 128 -11.05 -19.16 16.76
CA GLN A 128 -10.27 -18.68 17.92
C GLN A 128 -10.38 -17.17 18.11
N VAL A 129 -10.25 -16.38 17.05
CA VAL A 129 -10.36 -14.91 17.12
C VAL A 129 -11.79 -14.45 17.41
N SER A 130 -12.80 -15.29 17.18
CA SER A 130 -14.18 -15.00 17.52
C SER A 130 -14.43 -14.97 19.04
N PHE A 131 -13.79 -15.85 19.82
CA PHE A 131 -13.93 -15.87 21.29
C PHE A 131 -12.72 -15.28 22.03
N ASN A 132 -11.56 -15.20 21.38
CA ASN A 132 -10.35 -14.59 21.93
C ASN A 132 -9.89 -13.47 21.00
N PRO A 133 -10.31 -12.20 21.25
CA PRO A 133 -9.99 -11.09 20.37
C PRO A 133 -8.49 -10.93 20.13
N LYS A 134 -8.14 -10.56 18.91
CA LYS A 134 -6.76 -10.33 18.45
C LYS A 134 -6.46 -8.84 18.40
N VAL A 135 -5.25 -8.47 18.78
CA VAL A 135 -4.77 -7.09 18.62
C VAL A 135 -3.95 -6.97 17.34
N ILE A 136 -4.36 -6.06 16.48
CA ILE A 136 -3.66 -5.71 15.24
C ILE A 136 -3.01 -4.34 15.43
N GLU A 137 -1.73 -4.21 15.07
CA GLU A 137 -1.03 -2.92 15.13
C GLU A 137 -1.02 -2.25 13.75
N THR A 138 -1.32 -0.96 13.72
CA THR A 138 -1.15 -0.17 12.49
C THR A 138 0.33 0.17 12.28
N PRO A 139 0.78 0.34 11.03
CA PRO A 139 2.06 1.01 10.78
C PRO A 139 2.01 2.44 11.33
N LYS A 140 3.17 3.12 11.38
CA LYS A 140 3.22 4.56 11.68
C LYS A 140 2.51 5.33 10.58
N ILE A 141 1.47 6.07 10.94
CA ILE A 141 0.62 6.84 10.03
C ILE A 141 0.94 8.31 10.27
N ALA A 142 1.47 8.97 9.25
CA ALA A 142 1.75 10.40 9.27
C ALA A 142 0.55 11.19 8.71
N ALA A 143 0.13 12.22 9.43
CA ALA A 143 -0.93 13.12 9.01
C ALA A 143 -0.61 14.55 9.43
N VAL A 144 -1.07 15.54 8.66
CA VAL A 144 -0.77 16.97 8.91
C VAL A 144 -2.00 17.66 9.42
N ALA A 145 -1.90 18.30 10.57
CA ALA A 145 -2.95 19.15 11.12
C ALA A 145 -3.05 20.48 10.36
N LYS A 146 -4.16 21.23 10.50
CA LYS A 146 -4.39 22.49 9.76
C LYS A 146 -3.32 23.56 10.02
N ASN A 147 -2.64 23.51 11.16
CA ASN A 147 -1.53 24.40 11.47
C ASN A 147 -0.19 24.01 10.79
N GLY A 148 -0.20 23.01 9.92
CA GLY A 148 0.95 22.61 9.13
C GLY A 148 1.95 21.70 9.85
N ILE A 149 1.66 21.24 11.07
CA ILE A 149 2.52 20.32 11.83
C ILE A 149 2.09 18.89 11.56
N GLU A 150 3.06 18.05 11.21
CA GLU A 150 2.90 16.62 11.04
C GLU A 150 2.77 15.92 12.40
N ILE A 151 1.83 14.99 12.51
CA ILE A 151 1.67 14.08 13.64
C ILE A 151 1.83 12.65 13.10
N ILE A 152 2.62 11.84 13.79
CA ILE A 152 2.84 10.45 13.49
C ILE A 152 2.13 9.63 14.56
N VAL A 153 1.13 8.85 14.14
CA VAL A 153 0.28 8.06 15.05
C VAL A 153 0.49 6.58 14.79
N LYS A 154 0.60 5.80 15.88
CA LYS A 154 0.53 4.35 15.86
C LYS A 154 -0.65 3.88 16.71
N ALA A 155 -1.54 3.08 16.16
CA ALA A 155 -2.70 2.57 16.87
C ALA A 155 -2.67 1.05 17.00
N LYS A 156 -3.29 0.54 18.07
CA LYS A 156 -3.60 -0.87 18.30
C LYS A 156 -5.10 -1.05 18.19
N VAL A 157 -5.51 -1.97 17.34
CA VAL A 157 -6.92 -2.26 17.07
C VAL A 157 -7.25 -3.65 17.60
N THR A 158 -8.12 -3.74 18.57
CA THR A 158 -8.62 -5.01 19.06
C THR A 158 -9.81 -5.43 18.20
N VAL A 159 -9.68 -6.57 17.54
CA VAL A 159 -10.69 -7.10 16.62
C VAL A 159 -11.18 -8.47 17.06
N ARG A 160 -12.44 -8.76 16.75
CA ARG A 160 -13.06 -10.06 16.88
C ARG A 160 -13.54 -10.54 15.51
N ALA A 161 -13.30 -11.82 15.16
CA ALA A 161 -13.81 -12.38 13.92
C ALA A 161 -15.35 -12.54 13.99
N ASN A 162 -16.02 -12.10 12.93
CA ASN A 162 -17.45 -12.36 12.75
C ASN A 162 -17.62 -13.51 11.76
N ILE A 163 -17.93 -14.70 12.29
CA ILE A 163 -18.00 -15.94 11.52
C ILE A 163 -18.99 -15.82 10.36
N GLY A 164 -20.12 -15.13 10.56
CA GLY A 164 -21.14 -14.94 9.52
C GLY A 164 -20.66 -14.08 8.33
N ARG A 165 -19.61 -13.26 8.53
CA ARG A 165 -19.07 -12.36 7.51
C ARG A 165 -17.72 -12.82 6.95
N LEU A 166 -17.21 -13.99 7.37
CA LEU A 166 -15.92 -14.50 6.92
C LEU A 166 -15.90 -14.79 5.41
N VAL A 167 -17.00 -15.33 4.88
CA VAL A 167 -17.13 -15.52 3.43
C VAL A 167 -17.50 -14.19 2.79
N GLY A 168 -16.63 -13.67 1.92
CA GLY A 168 -16.84 -12.40 1.21
C GLY A 168 -16.50 -11.12 1.97
N GLY A 169 -16.21 -11.18 3.27
CA GLY A 169 -15.77 -10.01 4.04
C GLY A 169 -14.30 -9.67 3.79
N ALA A 170 -13.93 -8.40 3.90
CA ALA A 170 -12.54 -7.95 3.75
C ALA A 170 -11.68 -8.39 4.95
N GLY A 171 -10.37 -8.55 4.71
CA GLY A 171 -9.39 -9.01 5.71
C GLY A 171 -8.86 -7.91 6.65
N GLU A 172 -7.85 -8.27 7.46
CA GLU A 172 -7.19 -7.39 8.44
C GLU A 172 -6.60 -6.13 7.79
N ASP A 173 -5.99 -6.26 6.61
CA ASP A 173 -5.39 -5.13 5.89
C ASP A 173 -6.40 -4.02 5.58
N THR A 174 -7.66 -4.39 5.33
CA THR A 174 -8.73 -3.42 5.09
C THR A 174 -9.09 -2.65 6.37
N ILE A 175 -9.05 -3.30 7.53
CA ILE A 175 -9.26 -2.64 8.81
C ILE A 175 -8.12 -1.65 9.08
N ILE A 176 -6.87 -2.08 8.88
CA ILE A 176 -5.69 -1.22 9.03
C ILE A 176 -5.79 0.01 8.12
N ALA A 177 -6.17 -0.18 6.85
CA ALA A 177 -6.33 0.91 5.91
C ALA A 177 -7.44 1.91 6.33
N ARG A 178 -8.59 1.40 6.76
CA ARG A 178 -9.71 2.24 7.20
C ARG A 178 -9.43 2.99 8.50
N VAL A 179 -8.78 2.32 9.47
CA VAL A 179 -8.32 2.98 10.69
C VAL A 179 -7.31 4.07 10.35
N GLY A 180 -6.38 3.79 9.41
CA GLY A 180 -5.45 4.77 8.88
C GLY A 180 -6.14 5.98 8.27
N GLU A 181 -7.16 5.77 7.43
CA GLU A 181 -8.00 6.85 6.88
C GLU A 181 -8.68 7.66 7.98
N GLY A 182 -9.20 6.98 8.99
CA GLY A 182 -9.83 7.62 10.14
C GLY A 182 -8.85 8.51 10.92
N ILE A 183 -7.62 8.03 11.15
CA ILE A 183 -6.55 8.81 11.79
C ILE A 183 -6.22 10.04 10.95
N VAL A 184 -5.93 9.87 9.65
CA VAL A 184 -5.60 10.98 8.74
C VAL A 184 -6.72 12.01 8.69
N THR A 185 -7.97 11.57 8.63
CA THR A 185 -9.13 12.47 8.59
C THR A 185 -9.27 13.26 9.90
N THR A 186 -9.11 12.60 11.05
CA THR A 186 -9.26 13.24 12.36
C THR A 186 -8.14 14.25 12.60
N VAL A 187 -6.89 13.89 12.35
CA VAL A 187 -5.73 14.80 12.46
C VAL A 187 -5.85 15.96 11.48
N GLY A 188 -6.18 15.68 10.21
CA GLY A 188 -6.32 16.72 9.17
C GLY A 188 -7.48 17.69 9.41
N SER A 189 -8.51 17.29 10.17
CA SER A 189 -9.61 18.15 10.55
C SER A 189 -9.32 18.99 11.80
N SER A 190 -8.30 18.64 12.59
CA SER A 190 -7.92 19.34 13.81
C SER A 190 -7.23 20.66 13.51
N ASP A 191 -7.66 21.74 14.18
CA ASP A 191 -7.09 23.06 13.95
C ASP A 191 -5.65 23.15 14.47
N LEU A 192 -5.35 22.50 15.59
CA LEU A 192 -4.05 22.48 16.24
C LEU A 192 -3.59 21.03 16.49
N HIS A 193 -2.32 20.76 16.23
CA HIS A 193 -1.69 19.47 16.57
C HIS A 193 -1.76 19.17 18.07
N SER A 194 -1.68 20.20 18.94
CA SER A 194 -1.74 20.06 20.40
C SER A 194 -3.06 19.47 20.88
N ALA A 195 -4.18 19.77 20.21
CA ALA A 195 -5.50 19.25 20.58
C ALA A 195 -5.57 17.71 20.41
N VAL A 196 -4.85 17.18 19.41
CA VAL A 196 -4.76 15.72 19.17
C VAL A 196 -3.83 15.07 20.20
N LEU A 197 -2.74 15.74 20.58
CA LEU A 197 -1.80 15.25 21.60
C LEU A 197 -2.40 15.24 23.00
N GLU A 198 -3.21 16.25 23.33
CA GLU A 198 -3.89 16.35 24.62
C GLU A 198 -5.01 15.33 24.77
N ASN A 199 -5.68 14.98 23.68
CA ASN A 199 -6.79 14.05 23.68
C ASN A 199 -6.77 13.11 22.47
N PRO A 200 -5.89 12.10 22.47
CA PRO A 200 -5.79 11.11 21.39
C PRO A 200 -7.05 10.24 21.27
N ASP A 201 -7.87 10.15 22.31
CA ASP A 201 -9.13 9.39 22.29
C ASP A 201 -10.15 9.94 21.28
N LEU A 202 -10.03 11.19 20.88
CA LEU A 202 -10.84 11.77 19.80
C LEU A 202 -10.68 10.99 18.48
N ILE A 203 -9.47 10.49 18.22
CA ILE A 203 -9.21 9.66 17.05
C ILE A 203 -9.99 8.35 17.16
N SER A 204 -9.87 7.66 18.30
CA SER A 204 -10.52 6.38 18.56
C SER A 204 -12.04 6.50 18.42
N GLN A 205 -12.64 7.52 19.04
CA GLN A 205 -14.07 7.76 18.96
C GLN A 205 -14.56 8.09 17.56
N THR A 206 -13.81 8.92 16.82
CA THR A 206 -14.18 9.29 15.45
C THR A 206 -14.13 8.09 14.51
N VAL A 207 -13.13 7.22 14.68
CA VAL A 207 -12.95 6.01 13.88
C VAL A 207 -14.06 5.00 14.19
N LEU A 208 -14.37 4.75 15.48
CA LEU A 208 -15.45 3.86 15.91
C LEU A 208 -16.82 4.33 15.43
N ASN A 209 -17.11 5.63 15.55
CA ASN A 209 -18.40 6.19 15.15
C ASN A 209 -18.64 6.12 13.62
N LYS A 210 -17.59 6.00 12.81
CA LYS A 210 -17.72 5.82 11.35
C LYS A 210 -18.13 4.42 10.93
N GLY A 211 -18.19 3.43 11.86
CA GLY A 211 -18.57 2.05 11.56
C GLY A 211 -17.68 1.42 10.49
N LEU A 212 -16.36 1.55 10.65
CA LEU A 212 -15.37 1.14 9.63
C LEU A 212 -15.24 -0.38 9.47
N ASP A 213 -15.91 -1.16 10.33
CA ASP A 213 -15.99 -2.62 10.24
C ASP A 213 -17.03 -3.11 9.22
N ALA A 214 -17.86 -2.23 8.66
CA ALA A 214 -18.86 -2.60 7.67
C ALA A 214 -18.25 -3.29 6.45
N GLY A 215 -18.72 -4.50 6.11
CA GLY A 215 -18.21 -5.30 4.99
C GLY A 215 -16.84 -5.95 5.24
N THR A 216 -16.36 -5.98 6.49
CA THR A 216 -15.18 -6.74 6.89
C THR A 216 -15.55 -8.05 7.56
N ALA A 217 -14.62 -9.00 7.58
CA ALA A 217 -14.74 -10.27 8.31
C ALA A 217 -14.58 -10.10 9.83
N PHE A 218 -14.21 -8.90 10.29
CA PHE A 218 -13.93 -8.60 11.69
C PHE A 218 -14.82 -7.47 12.20
N GLU A 219 -15.04 -7.48 13.49
CA GLU A 219 -15.69 -6.43 14.27
C GLU A 219 -14.63 -5.73 15.12
N ILE A 220 -14.60 -4.41 15.10
CA ILE A 220 -13.66 -3.62 15.91
C ILE A 220 -14.25 -3.45 17.32
N LEU A 221 -13.55 -3.93 18.34
CA LEU A 221 -13.95 -3.81 19.74
C LEU A 221 -13.39 -2.53 20.38
N SER A 222 -12.12 -2.24 20.16
CA SER A 222 -11.48 -1.01 20.62
C SER A 222 -10.39 -0.56 19.65
N ILE A 223 -10.08 0.72 19.71
CA ILE A 223 -8.95 1.34 19.04
C ILE A 223 -8.19 2.12 20.10
N ASP A 224 -6.98 1.71 20.38
CA ASP A 224 -6.14 2.30 21.39
C ASP A 224 -4.97 3.00 20.69
N ILE A 225 -4.77 4.28 20.95
CA ILE A 225 -3.63 5.02 20.41
C ILE A 225 -2.41 4.66 21.24
N ALA A 226 -1.47 3.93 20.62
CA ALA A 226 -0.29 3.40 21.29
C ALA A 226 0.84 4.40 21.38
N ASP A 227 0.98 5.27 20.37
CA ASP A 227 2.06 6.24 20.25
C ASP A 227 1.61 7.43 19.40
N VAL A 228 2.00 8.64 19.81
CA VAL A 228 1.75 9.87 19.08
C VAL A 228 3.00 10.74 19.14
N ASP A 229 3.70 10.82 18.02
CA ASP A 229 4.89 11.62 17.86
C ASP A 229 4.59 12.92 17.08
N VAL A 230 5.31 14.00 17.38
CA VAL A 230 5.30 15.21 16.57
C VAL A 230 6.37 15.08 15.48
N GLY A 231 5.95 15.16 14.23
CA GLY A 231 6.82 15.13 13.06
C GLY A 231 7.35 16.52 12.68
N ARG A 232 7.49 16.75 11.38
CA ARG A 232 8.03 18.00 10.81
C ARG A 232 6.99 19.11 10.77
N ASN A 233 7.47 20.36 10.78
CA ASN A 233 6.62 21.50 10.48
C ASN A 233 6.57 21.75 8.98
N ILE A 234 5.71 21.02 8.29
CA ILE A 234 5.52 21.08 6.83
C ILE A 234 5.00 22.47 6.41
N GLY A 235 4.20 23.10 7.26
CA GLY A 235 3.70 24.45 7.00
C GLY A 235 4.82 25.50 6.92
N ALA A 236 5.79 25.43 7.84
CA ALA A 236 6.95 26.33 7.80
C ALA A 236 7.89 26.01 6.63
N GLU A 237 8.08 24.73 6.30
CA GLU A 237 8.90 24.29 5.16
C GLU A 237 8.32 24.83 3.84
N LEU A 238 7.01 24.68 3.63
CA LEU A 238 6.32 25.24 2.47
C LEU A 238 6.42 26.78 2.38
N GLN A 239 6.34 27.49 3.51
CA GLN A 239 6.50 28.95 3.54
C GLN A 239 7.92 29.37 3.18
N MET A 240 8.94 28.60 3.62
CA MET A 240 10.33 28.86 3.23
C MET A 240 10.55 28.63 1.74
N ASP A 241 10.05 27.53 1.20
CA ASP A 241 10.13 27.21 -0.23
C ASP A 241 9.42 28.29 -1.07
N GLN A 242 8.25 28.74 -0.63
CA GLN A 242 7.52 29.82 -1.28
C GLN A 242 8.31 31.13 -1.29
N ALA A 243 8.89 31.51 -0.14
CA ALA A 243 9.70 32.71 -0.02
C ALA A 243 10.97 32.65 -0.87
N GLU A 244 11.59 31.48 -0.99
CA GLU A 244 12.74 31.27 -1.86
C GLU A 244 12.35 31.37 -3.34
N ALA A 245 11.22 30.77 -3.73
CA ALA A 245 10.69 30.90 -5.08
C ALA A 245 10.37 32.36 -5.43
N ASP A 246 9.71 33.09 -4.54
CA ASP A 246 9.39 34.53 -4.73
C ASP A 246 10.66 35.38 -4.85
N LYS A 247 11.68 35.10 -4.05
CA LYS A 247 12.99 35.76 -4.14
C LYS A 247 13.65 35.49 -5.51
N ASN A 248 13.65 34.26 -5.97
CA ASN A 248 14.22 33.88 -7.27
C ASN A 248 13.47 34.56 -8.43
N ILE A 249 12.14 34.65 -8.36
CA ILE A 249 11.32 35.39 -9.34
C ILE A 249 11.65 36.88 -9.33
N ALA A 250 11.77 37.48 -8.14
CA ALA A 250 12.10 38.91 -7.99
C ALA A 250 13.52 39.18 -8.56
N GLN A 251 14.50 38.33 -8.29
CA GLN A 251 15.85 38.42 -8.84
C GLN A 251 15.85 38.35 -10.37
N ALA A 252 15.16 37.34 -10.94
CA ALA A 252 15.04 37.18 -12.38
C ALA A 252 14.42 38.42 -13.06
N LYS A 253 13.35 38.99 -12.48
CA LYS A 253 12.72 40.21 -12.97
C LYS A 253 13.67 41.44 -12.88
N ALA A 254 14.44 41.57 -11.79
CA ALA A 254 15.41 42.64 -11.66
C ALA A 254 16.55 42.52 -12.70
N GLU A 255 16.99 41.33 -13.00
CA GLU A 255 18.01 41.06 -14.01
C GLU A 255 17.48 41.29 -15.43
N GLU A 256 16.24 40.94 -15.73
CA GLU A 256 15.55 41.27 -16.96
C GLU A 256 15.46 42.78 -17.15
N GLN A 257 15.04 43.54 -16.11
CA GLN A 257 14.96 45.00 -16.15
C GLN A 257 16.33 45.66 -16.37
N ARG A 258 17.40 45.13 -15.71
CA ARG A 258 18.76 45.59 -15.94
C ARG A 258 19.21 45.36 -17.38
N SER A 259 18.96 44.14 -17.90
CA SER A 259 19.30 43.78 -19.25
C SER A 259 18.56 44.66 -20.29
N MET A 260 17.27 44.94 -20.05
CA MET A 260 16.49 45.87 -20.88
C MET A 260 17.04 47.28 -20.81
N ALA A 261 17.44 47.75 -19.63
CA ALA A 261 18.02 49.09 -19.46
C ALA A 261 19.36 49.23 -20.21
N VAL A 262 20.24 48.23 -20.10
CA VAL A 262 21.51 48.20 -20.83
C VAL A 262 21.28 48.12 -22.35
N ALA A 263 20.33 47.31 -22.80
CA ALA A 263 19.98 47.21 -24.22
C ALA A 263 19.48 48.57 -24.75
N ARG A 264 18.62 49.26 -23.97
CA ARG A 264 18.12 50.60 -24.32
C ARG A 264 19.24 51.63 -24.36
N GLU A 265 20.18 51.60 -23.41
CA GLU A 265 21.35 52.47 -23.42
C GLU A 265 22.19 52.28 -24.65
N GLN A 266 22.50 51.01 -25.04
CA GLN A 266 23.23 50.67 -26.27
C GLN A 266 22.48 51.12 -27.52
N GLU A 267 21.16 50.97 -27.57
CA GLU A 267 20.33 51.47 -28.68
C GLU A 267 20.44 53.02 -28.82
N MET A 268 20.39 53.70 -27.66
CA MET A 268 20.52 55.18 -27.66
C MET A 268 21.90 55.62 -28.05
N GLN A 269 22.97 54.90 -27.62
CA GLN A 269 24.34 55.17 -28.04
C GLN A 269 24.53 54.92 -29.55
N ALA A 270 23.93 53.85 -30.07
CA ALA A 270 23.96 53.59 -31.52
C ALA A 270 23.31 54.71 -32.30
N LYS A 271 22.15 55.22 -31.88
CA LYS A 271 21.48 56.37 -32.52
C LYS A 271 22.29 57.64 -32.45
N VAL A 272 22.98 57.89 -31.34
CA VAL A 272 23.90 59.04 -31.21
C VAL A 272 25.08 58.89 -32.17
N THR A 273 25.65 57.69 -32.28
CA THR A 273 26.77 57.43 -33.20
C THR A 273 26.32 57.58 -34.65
N GLU A 274 25.13 57.10 -35.00
CA GLU A 274 24.51 57.23 -36.30
C GLU A 274 24.30 58.70 -36.68
N ALA A 275 23.71 59.52 -35.79
CA ALA A 275 23.53 60.91 -35.95
C ALA A 275 24.86 61.68 -36.09
N GLN A 276 25.90 61.25 -35.33
CA GLN A 276 27.23 61.85 -35.45
C GLN A 276 27.90 61.46 -36.79
N ALA A 277 27.63 60.31 -37.38
CA ALA A 277 28.13 59.90 -38.69
C ALA A 277 27.47 60.67 -39.83
N GLU A 278 26.20 61.12 -39.68
CA GLU A 278 25.49 61.92 -40.64
C GLU A 278 26.06 63.37 -40.77
N VAL A 279 26.65 63.89 -39.70
CA VAL A 279 27.19 65.26 -39.71
C VAL A 279 28.32 65.46 -40.72
N PRO A 280 29.34 64.59 -40.85
CA PRO A 280 30.37 64.73 -41.87
C PRO A 280 29.81 64.60 -43.28
N LEU A 281 28.80 63.73 -43.47
CA LEU A 281 28.12 63.57 -44.78
C LEU A 281 27.37 64.83 -45.19
N ALA A 282 26.62 65.44 -44.26
CA ALA A 282 25.93 66.72 -44.51
C ALA A 282 26.94 67.86 -44.79
N ILE A 283 28.04 67.91 -44.09
CA ILE A 283 29.14 68.88 -44.33
C ILE A 283 29.69 68.68 -45.72
N ALA A 284 29.99 67.46 -46.13
CA ALA A 284 30.50 67.12 -47.46
C ALA A 284 29.53 67.49 -48.56
N GLU A 285 28.21 67.33 -48.35
CA GLU A 285 27.18 67.71 -49.29
C GLU A 285 27.00 69.22 -49.37
N ALA A 286 27.07 69.97 -48.23
CA ALA A 286 27.07 71.40 -48.22
C ALA A 286 28.27 72.05 -48.98
N PHE A 287 29.46 71.40 -48.89
CA PHE A 287 30.62 71.78 -49.67
C PHE A 287 30.38 71.55 -51.17
N ARG A 288 29.82 70.43 -51.53
CA ARG A 288 29.58 70.06 -52.93
C ARG A 288 28.57 70.97 -53.59
N ASN A 289 27.56 71.42 -52.82
CA ASN A 289 26.50 72.30 -53.24
C ASN A 289 26.88 73.81 -53.17
N GLY A 290 28.11 74.14 -52.75
CA GLY A 290 28.63 75.51 -52.67
C GLY A 290 28.02 76.38 -51.54
N ASN A 291 27.29 75.73 -50.60
CA ASN A 291 26.63 76.41 -49.48
C ASN A 291 27.55 76.62 -48.26
N LEU A 292 28.78 76.00 -48.26
CA LEU A 292 29.74 76.13 -47.18
C LEU A 292 31.11 76.49 -47.80
N GLY A 293 31.71 77.64 -47.33
CA GLY A 293 33.03 78.06 -47.71
C GLY A 293 34.15 77.38 -46.89
N ILE A 294 35.38 77.35 -47.42
CA ILE A 294 36.50 76.76 -46.68
C ILE A 294 36.73 77.48 -45.35
N MET A 295 36.56 78.77 -45.28
CA MET A 295 36.71 79.56 -44.02
C MET A 295 35.62 79.27 -43.03
N ASP A 296 34.37 79.01 -43.47
CA ASP A 296 33.25 78.63 -42.63
C ASP A 296 33.45 77.25 -41.98
N TYR A 297 34.09 76.31 -42.71
CA TYR A 297 34.48 75.01 -42.16
C TYR A 297 35.52 75.16 -41.05
N TYR A 298 36.56 75.98 -41.25
CA TYR A 298 37.57 76.23 -40.21
C TYR A 298 36.95 76.90 -38.96
N ASN A 299 36.04 77.85 -39.13
CA ASN A 299 35.34 78.47 -38.05
C ASN A 299 34.49 77.49 -37.24
N MET A 300 33.75 76.58 -37.96
CA MET A 300 32.97 75.55 -37.32
C MET A 300 33.84 74.53 -36.57
N ASN A 301 34.98 74.16 -37.12
CA ASN A 301 35.92 73.23 -36.47
C ASN A 301 36.53 73.86 -35.19
N ASN A 302 36.83 75.18 -35.20
CA ASN A 302 37.30 75.91 -34.03
C ASN A 302 36.19 75.97 -32.91
N ILE A 303 34.93 76.20 -33.29
CA ILE A 303 33.81 76.22 -32.35
C ILE A 303 33.60 74.82 -31.77
N GLN A 304 33.71 73.76 -32.56
CA GLN A 304 33.64 72.39 -32.07
C GLN A 304 34.79 72.02 -31.11
N ALA A 305 36.00 72.49 -31.41
CA ALA A 305 37.15 72.27 -30.53
C ALA A 305 36.99 72.99 -29.18
N ASP A 306 36.50 74.26 -29.21
CA ASP A 306 36.20 75.00 -27.97
C ASP A 306 35.09 74.37 -27.16
N SER A 307 34.03 73.85 -27.82
CA SER A 307 32.93 73.14 -27.13
C SER A 307 33.44 71.84 -26.51
N ARG A 308 34.28 71.05 -27.18
CA ARG A 308 34.89 69.84 -26.60
C ARG A 308 35.78 70.13 -25.40
N MET A 309 36.57 71.24 -25.48
CA MET A 309 37.39 71.66 -24.37
C MET A 309 36.57 72.08 -23.16
N ARG A 310 35.44 72.75 -23.34
CA ARG A 310 34.51 73.10 -22.27
C ARG A 310 33.85 71.91 -21.67
N ASP A 311 33.44 70.90 -22.50
CA ASP A 311 32.83 69.65 -22.04
C ASP A 311 33.84 68.79 -21.25
N SER A 312 35.13 68.74 -21.63
CA SER A 312 36.18 68.05 -20.86
C SER A 312 36.41 68.69 -19.48
N ILE A 313 36.49 70.02 -19.42
CA ILE A 313 36.64 70.78 -18.15
C ILE A 313 35.40 70.60 -17.25
N SER A 314 34.21 70.58 -17.83
CA SER A 314 32.97 70.34 -17.08
C SER A 314 32.85 68.92 -16.52
N LYS A 315 33.42 67.90 -17.20
CA LYS A 315 33.50 66.54 -16.70
C LYS A 315 34.50 66.38 -15.55
N GLU A 316 35.70 66.99 -15.71
CA GLU A 316 36.73 66.96 -14.67
C GLU A 316 36.29 67.61 -13.38
N ILE A 317 35.49 68.70 -13.44
CA ILE A 317 34.90 69.36 -12.28
C ILE A 317 33.76 68.52 -11.64
N LYS A 318 33.11 67.63 -12.37
CA LYS A 318 32.09 66.72 -11.81
C LYS A 318 32.72 65.53 -11.08
N ASP A 319 33.76 64.96 -11.64
CA ASP A 319 34.49 63.82 -11.03
C ASP A 319 35.21 64.24 -9.72
N ASP A 320 35.71 65.52 -9.63
CA ASP A 320 36.31 66.06 -8.40
C ASP A 320 35.30 66.39 -7.28
N ASN A 321 33.99 66.41 -7.57
CA ASN A 321 32.96 66.67 -6.57
C ASN A 321 32.21 65.40 -6.09
N GLU A 322 32.52 64.22 -6.63
CA GLU A 322 31.91 62.92 -6.24
C GLU A 322 32.86 62.07 -5.37
N ASP A 323 34.14 62.49 -5.14
CA ASP A 323 35.05 61.92 -4.15
C ASP A 323 34.97 62.72 -2.82
#